data_64c16396e19d510e2d071eb5f66def7f
#
_entry.id   64c16396e19d510e2d071eb5f66def7f
#
_cell.length_a   1.000
_cell.length_b   1.000
_cell.length_c   1.000
_cell.angle_alpha   90.00
_cell.angle_beta   90.00
_cell.angle_gamma   90.00
#
_symmetry.space_group_name_H-M   'P 1'
#
loop_
_entity.id
_entity.type
_entity.pdbx_description
1 polymer ?
#
loop_
_entity_poly.entity_id
_entity_poly.type
_entity_poly.pdbx_seq_one_letter_code
_entity_poly.pdbx_strand_id
1 'polypeptide(L)'
;DKNPNAEINRTVKAKIVVPCKRIRILLKDKLRKYKESEKDTFSLNVLSLKSSSFVKSFKLVGNKGTVVFFKTYDEYLESKPLTPLNESAFHAFYAGKEKIVRFLITEGVRLMGKMYFVERLIMQIPCANETYVIDMERAELENFLQMDLEELVIDKEMWRDNFVGRYVFDPENHEDFVRKFIKISQA
;
A
#
# COMPACT_ATOMS: atom_id res chain seq x y z
N ASP A 1 14.58 47.43 -46.11
CA ASP A 1 13.88 46.93 -44.91
C ASP A 1 14.02 45.43 -44.84
N LYS A 2 15.00 44.94 -44.10
CA LYS A 2 15.18 43.53 -43.80
C LYS A 2 14.55 43.24 -42.45
N ASN A 3 13.52 42.41 -42.46
CA ASN A 3 12.81 41.98 -41.27
C ASN A 3 13.72 41.06 -40.39
N PRO A 4 14.13 41.48 -39.19
CA PRO A 4 15.06 40.74 -38.33
C PRO A 4 14.44 39.49 -37.70
N ASN A 5 13.15 39.21 -37.91
CA ASN A 5 12.45 38.06 -37.30
C ASN A 5 12.44 36.78 -38.16
N ALA A 6 13.12 36.77 -39.32
CA ALA A 6 13.18 35.60 -40.20
C ALA A 6 14.33 34.62 -39.85
N GLU A 7 15.27 35.00 -38.98
CA GLU A 7 16.44 34.16 -38.63
C GLU A 7 16.31 33.36 -37.33
N ILE A 8 15.29 33.59 -36.52
CA ILE A 8 15.15 32.91 -35.21
C ILE A 8 14.51 31.49 -35.31
N ASN A 9 13.93 31.17 -36.49
CA ASN A 9 13.23 29.89 -36.66
C ASN A 9 14.05 28.76 -37.32
N ARG A 10 15.36 28.89 -37.39
CA ARG A 10 16.25 27.86 -38.02
C ARG A 10 17.13 27.11 -37.03
N THR A 11 16.98 27.35 -35.73
CA THR A 11 17.83 26.72 -34.77
C THR A 11 17.02 25.75 -33.91
N VAL A 12 17.53 24.51 -33.85
CA VAL A 12 17.20 23.43 -32.91
C VAL A 12 16.12 22.45 -33.40
N LYS A 13 16.33 21.86 -34.55
CA LYS A 13 16.15 20.43 -34.70
C LYS A 13 17.52 19.75 -34.52
N ALA A 14 18.12 19.90 -33.37
CA ALA A 14 19.19 19.03 -32.95
C ALA A 14 18.53 17.65 -32.75
N LYS A 15 18.69 16.77 -33.73
CA LYS A 15 18.47 15.33 -33.52
C LYS A 15 19.42 14.93 -32.38
N ILE A 16 18.90 14.78 -31.19
CA ILE A 16 19.62 14.10 -30.11
C ILE A 16 19.75 12.65 -30.56
N VAL A 17 20.80 12.37 -31.33
CA VAL A 17 21.24 11.02 -31.66
C VAL A 17 21.91 10.49 -30.40
N VAL A 18 21.09 9.96 -29.51
CA VAL A 18 21.54 9.30 -28.32
C VAL A 18 22.22 7.99 -28.73
N PRO A 19 23.49 7.75 -28.36
CA PRO A 19 24.17 6.47 -28.62
C PRO A 19 23.43 5.34 -27.94
N CYS A 20 22.66 4.57 -28.68
CA CYS A 20 21.49 3.85 -28.25
C CYS A 20 21.74 2.71 -27.24
N LYS A 21 22.94 2.11 -27.16
CA LYS A 21 23.20 0.95 -26.26
C LYS A 21 23.58 1.37 -24.83
N ARG A 22 24.46 2.32 -24.67
CA ARG A 22 25.01 2.71 -23.35
C ARG A 22 23.99 3.41 -22.46
N ILE A 23 23.12 4.23 -23.05
CA ILE A 23 22.04 4.92 -22.33
C ILE A 23 20.91 3.96 -21.97
N ARG A 24 20.58 2.97 -22.82
CA ARG A 24 19.62 1.93 -22.47
C ARG A 24 20.10 1.10 -21.28
N ILE A 25 21.39 0.81 -21.18
CA ILE A 25 21.96 0.07 -20.04
C ILE A 25 21.88 0.92 -18.79
N LEU A 26 22.30 2.20 -18.82
CA LEU A 26 22.23 3.10 -17.68
C LEU A 26 20.79 3.36 -17.21
N LEU A 27 19.84 3.48 -18.13
CA LEU A 27 18.42 3.61 -17.79
C LEU A 27 17.86 2.33 -17.16
N LYS A 28 18.24 1.15 -17.71
CA LYS A 28 17.85 -0.14 -17.12
C LYS A 28 18.43 -0.33 -15.71
N ASP A 29 19.69 0.05 -15.49
CA ASP A 29 20.33 -0.05 -14.17
C ASP A 29 19.74 0.95 -13.17
N LYS A 30 19.41 2.18 -13.58
CA LYS A 30 18.68 3.13 -12.74
C LYS A 30 17.28 2.66 -12.40
N LEU A 31 16.53 2.14 -13.39
CA LEU A 31 15.18 1.59 -13.18
C LEU A 31 15.22 0.35 -12.27
N ARG A 32 16.23 -0.51 -12.40
CA ARG A 32 16.40 -1.66 -11.52
C ARG A 32 16.65 -1.23 -10.08
N LYS A 33 17.60 -0.30 -9.85
CA LYS A 33 17.89 0.26 -8.52
C LYS A 33 16.68 0.96 -7.91
N TYR A 34 15.91 1.70 -8.72
CA TYR A 34 14.69 2.35 -8.29
C TYR A 34 13.63 1.33 -7.82
N LYS A 35 13.40 0.27 -8.60
CA LYS A 35 12.47 -0.82 -8.23
C LYS A 35 12.93 -1.65 -7.03
N GLU A 36 14.23 -1.83 -6.84
CA GLU A 36 14.79 -2.44 -5.64
C GLU A 36 14.53 -1.55 -4.43
N SER A 37 14.74 -0.24 -4.54
CA SER A 37 14.42 0.74 -3.49
C SER A 37 12.93 0.77 -3.12
N GLU A 38 12.02 0.62 -4.08
CA GLU A 38 10.56 0.53 -3.82
C GLU A 38 10.21 -0.74 -3.04
N LYS A 39 10.82 -1.88 -3.38
CA LYS A 39 10.62 -3.15 -2.64
C LYS A 39 11.12 -3.04 -1.20
N ASP A 40 12.29 -2.42 -1.00
CA ASP A 40 12.85 -2.21 0.33
C ASP A 40 11.96 -1.26 1.14
N THR A 41 11.49 -0.18 0.53
CA THR A 41 10.56 0.76 1.15
C THR A 41 9.24 0.07 1.52
N PHE A 42 8.69 -0.76 0.63
CA PHE A 42 7.50 -1.55 0.90
C PHE A 42 7.71 -2.47 2.10
N SER A 43 8.84 -3.20 2.10
CA SER A 43 9.21 -4.13 3.18
C SER A 43 9.32 -3.41 4.53
N LEU A 44 10.01 -2.29 4.58
CA LEU A 44 10.19 -1.50 5.80
C LEU A 44 8.85 -0.97 6.33
N ASN A 45 7.97 -0.49 5.45
CA ASN A 45 6.64 -0.02 5.87
C ASN A 45 5.77 -1.14 6.41
N VAL A 46 5.75 -2.33 5.77
CA VAL A 46 5.02 -3.50 6.28
C VAL A 46 5.59 -3.96 7.63
N LEU A 47 6.91 -4.02 7.79
CA LEU A 47 7.56 -4.39 9.04
C LEU A 47 7.38 -3.33 10.15
N SER A 48 7.05 -2.09 9.81
CA SER A 48 6.72 -1.03 10.77
C SER A 48 5.28 -1.07 11.29
N LEU A 49 4.42 -1.93 10.76
CA LEU A 49 3.07 -2.12 11.28
C LEU A 49 3.12 -2.60 12.73
N LYS A 50 2.21 -2.11 13.57
CA LYS A 50 2.08 -2.59 14.96
C LYS A 50 1.81 -4.09 15.05
N SER A 51 1.23 -4.64 14.01
CA SER A 51 0.91 -6.07 13.85
C SER A 51 1.90 -6.84 12.97
N SER A 52 3.06 -6.26 12.66
CA SER A 52 4.07 -6.90 11.79
C SER A 52 4.49 -8.30 12.28
N SER A 53 4.41 -8.55 13.59
CA SER A 53 4.65 -9.87 14.18
C SER A 53 3.75 -10.95 13.59
N PHE A 54 2.52 -10.61 13.21
CA PHE A 54 1.52 -11.53 12.67
C PHE A 54 1.53 -11.63 11.15
N VAL A 55 2.40 -10.87 10.47
CA VAL A 55 2.55 -10.96 9.03
C VAL A 55 3.33 -12.24 8.69
N LYS A 56 2.70 -13.10 7.88
CA LYS A 56 3.28 -14.33 7.35
C LYS A 56 4.17 -14.07 6.15
N SER A 57 3.66 -13.29 5.21
CA SER A 57 4.38 -12.94 4.00
C SER A 57 3.91 -11.61 3.43
N PHE A 58 4.80 -10.97 2.69
CA PHE A 58 4.48 -9.77 1.92
C PHE A 58 5.33 -9.73 0.65
N LYS A 59 4.81 -9.09 -0.38
CA LYS A 59 5.52 -8.89 -1.64
C LYS A 59 5.03 -7.67 -2.39
N LEU A 60 5.92 -7.03 -3.13
CA LEU A 60 5.62 -6.02 -4.13
C LEU A 60 5.94 -6.57 -5.53
N VAL A 61 4.94 -6.63 -6.41
CA VAL A 61 5.10 -7.08 -7.81
C VAL A 61 4.58 -5.98 -8.73
N GLY A 62 5.49 -5.33 -9.44
CA GLY A 62 5.16 -4.05 -10.09
C GLY A 62 4.72 -3.04 -9.02
N ASN A 63 3.56 -2.46 -9.18
CA ASN A 63 2.97 -1.49 -8.25
C ASN A 63 1.88 -2.13 -7.35
N LYS A 64 1.82 -3.47 -7.30
CA LYS A 64 0.86 -4.21 -6.48
C LYS A 64 1.53 -4.77 -5.24
N GLY A 65 1.15 -4.25 -4.07
CA GLY A 65 1.50 -4.77 -2.75
C GLY A 65 0.54 -5.87 -2.30
N THR A 66 1.07 -6.91 -1.68
CA THR A 66 0.26 -7.97 -1.05
C THR A 66 0.85 -8.25 0.33
N VAL A 67 -0.01 -8.32 1.36
CA VAL A 67 0.35 -8.65 2.75
C VAL A 67 -0.58 -9.74 3.24
N VAL A 68 -0.02 -10.84 3.74
CA VAL A 68 -0.77 -12.00 4.23
C VAL A 68 -0.41 -12.26 5.69
N PHE A 69 -1.39 -12.44 6.53
CA PHE A 69 -1.24 -12.73 7.95
C PHE A 69 -1.32 -14.22 8.22
N PHE A 70 -0.74 -14.69 9.34
CA PHE A 70 -0.82 -16.09 9.77
C PHE A 70 -2.27 -16.50 10.06
N LYS A 71 -2.61 -17.75 9.73
CA LYS A 71 -3.94 -18.31 9.97
C LYS A 71 -4.08 -18.89 11.38
N THR A 72 -3.06 -19.63 11.83
CA THR A 72 -3.06 -20.34 13.12
C THR A 72 -1.81 -20.02 13.93
N TYR A 73 -1.90 -20.26 15.24
CA TYR A 73 -0.74 -20.12 16.11
C TYR A 73 0.35 -21.16 15.80
N ASP A 74 -0.04 -22.38 15.42
CA ASP A 74 0.92 -23.42 15.01
C ASP A 74 1.72 -22.99 13.79
N GLU A 75 1.05 -22.48 12.74
CA GLU A 75 1.71 -21.94 11.56
C GLU A 75 2.66 -20.78 11.93
N TYR A 76 2.26 -19.94 12.88
CA TYR A 76 3.09 -18.86 13.39
C TYR A 76 4.33 -19.39 14.11
N LEU A 77 4.20 -20.38 14.98
CA LEU A 77 5.32 -21.00 15.70
C LEU A 77 6.29 -21.73 14.77
N GLU A 78 5.78 -22.45 13.78
CA GLU A 78 6.63 -23.10 12.76
C GLU A 78 7.51 -22.09 12.03
N SER A 79 6.96 -20.90 11.72
CA SER A 79 7.70 -19.82 11.04
C SER A 79 8.60 -19.04 11.98
N LYS A 80 8.24 -18.90 13.25
CA LYS A 80 8.93 -18.07 14.26
C LYS A 80 9.10 -18.81 15.58
N PRO A 81 9.91 -19.89 15.63
CA PRO A 81 10.02 -20.78 16.81
C PRO A 81 10.59 -20.11 18.07
N LEU A 82 11.31 -19.00 17.91
CA LEU A 82 11.90 -18.24 19.03
C LEU A 82 11.10 -16.99 19.43
N THR A 83 9.81 -16.94 19.02
CA THR A 83 8.96 -15.80 19.35
C THR A 83 8.64 -15.74 20.85
N PRO A 84 8.64 -14.55 21.48
CA PRO A 84 8.15 -14.38 22.85
C PRO A 84 6.62 -14.31 22.91
N LEU A 85 5.92 -14.27 21.76
CA LEU A 85 4.48 -14.13 21.69
C LEU A 85 3.81 -15.47 21.99
N ASN A 86 2.93 -15.49 22.98
CA ASN A 86 2.18 -16.66 23.36
C ASN A 86 0.85 -16.78 22.59
N GLU A 87 0.24 -17.94 22.66
CA GLU A 87 -1.02 -18.28 21.97
C GLU A 87 -2.16 -17.32 22.34
N SER A 88 -2.28 -16.95 23.61
CA SER A 88 -3.31 -16.01 24.08
C SER A 88 -3.16 -14.63 23.40
N ALA A 89 -1.95 -14.12 23.28
CA ALA A 89 -1.68 -12.85 22.60
C ALA A 89 -1.94 -12.94 21.09
N PHE A 90 -1.64 -14.11 20.48
CA PHE A 90 -1.99 -14.40 19.10
C PHE A 90 -3.51 -14.32 18.90
N HIS A 91 -4.26 -15.08 19.68
CA HIS A 91 -5.72 -15.07 19.58
C HIS A 91 -6.35 -13.72 19.92
N ALA A 92 -5.77 -12.95 20.84
CA ALA A 92 -6.24 -11.60 21.16
C ALA A 92 -6.13 -10.62 19.97
N PHE A 93 -5.15 -10.80 19.07
CA PHE A 93 -5.07 -10.03 17.84
C PHE A 93 -6.26 -10.32 16.91
N TYR A 94 -6.62 -11.61 16.77
CA TYR A 94 -7.71 -12.05 15.90
C TYR A 94 -9.09 -11.99 16.58
N ALA A 95 -9.18 -11.58 17.83
CA ALA A 95 -10.44 -11.48 18.55
C ALA A 95 -11.29 -10.30 18.07
N GLY A 96 -12.41 -10.64 17.42
CA GLY A 96 -13.42 -9.67 17.00
C GLY A 96 -13.31 -9.22 15.54
N LYS A 97 -14.34 -9.55 14.78
CA LYS A 97 -14.47 -9.25 13.34
C LYS A 97 -14.33 -7.75 13.06
N GLU A 98 -15.02 -6.93 13.86
CA GLU A 98 -14.99 -5.48 13.72
C GLU A 98 -13.58 -4.91 13.91
N LYS A 99 -12.83 -5.43 14.87
CA LYS A 99 -11.43 -5.03 15.10
C LYS A 99 -10.55 -5.33 13.88
N ILE A 100 -10.73 -6.49 13.24
CA ILE A 100 -10.00 -6.88 12.03
C ILE A 100 -10.36 -5.93 10.88
N VAL A 101 -11.64 -5.65 10.68
CA VAL A 101 -12.10 -4.73 9.63
C VAL A 101 -11.51 -3.34 9.84
N ARG A 102 -11.63 -2.77 11.03
CA ARG A 102 -11.05 -1.46 11.36
C ARG A 102 -9.53 -1.42 11.18
N PHE A 103 -8.85 -2.50 11.53
CA PHE A 103 -7.41 -2.65 11.31
C PHE A 103 -7.07 -2.65 9.82
N LEU A 104 -7.77 -3.44 8.99
CA LEU A 104 -7.56 -3.48 7.55
C LEU A 104 -7.76 -2.11 6.90
N ILE A 105 -8.81 -1.39 7.29
CA ILE A 105 -9.09 -0.03 6.80
C ILE A 105 -7.95 0.92 7.18
N THR A 106 -7.63 1.00 8.48
CA THR A 106 -6.65 1.98 8.97
C THR A 106 -5.23 1.71 8.47
N GLU A 107 -4.76 0.48 8.58
CA GLU A 107 -3.39 0.17 8.18
C GLU A 107 -3.24 0.05 6.67
N GLY A 108 -4.28 -0.39 5.96
CA GLY A 108 -4.28 -0.44 4.49
C GLY A 108 -4.18 0.96 3.87
N VAL A 109 -5.02 1.90 4.31
CA VAL A 109 -4.97 3.29 3.83
C VAL A 109 -3.65 3.96 4.22
N ARG A 110 -3.17 3.72 5.45
CA ARG A 110 -1.87 4.25 5.91
C ARG A 110 -0.69 3.74 5.08
N LEU A 111 -0.67 2.45 4.76
CA LEU A 111 0.38 1.87 3.91
C LEU A 111 0.36 2.49 2.52
N MET A 112 -0.80 2.62 1.89
CA MET A 112 -0.91 3.22 0.56
C MET A 112 -0.49 4.70 0.57
N GLY A 113 -0.92 5.48 1.56
CA GLY A 113 -0.56 6.90 1.66
C GLY A 113 0.94 7.12 1.90
N LYS A 114 1.62 6.22 2.58
CA LYS A 114 3.08 6.28 2.77
C LYS A 114 3.90 5.90 1.54
N MET A 115 3.29 5.26 0.55
CA MET A 115 3.99 4.64 -0.56
C MET A 115 3.30 4.98 -1.90
N TYR A 116 3.62 6.15 -2.45
CA TYR A 116 3.03 6.68 -3.68
C TYR A 116 3.12 5.72 -4.88
N PHE A 117 4.12 4.83 -4.89
CA PHE A 117 4.34 3.85 -5.96
C PHE A 117 3.43 2.61 -5.85
N VAL A 118 2.69 2.45 -4.75
CA VAL A 118 1.73 1.35 -4.59
C VAL A 118 0.38 1.77 -5.17
N GLU A 119 0.07 1.22 -6.34
CA GLU A 119 -1.20 1.48 -7.04
C GLU A 119 -2.33 0.56 -6.58
N ARG A 120 -2.00 -0.65 -6.13
CA ARG A 120 -2.96 -1.59 -5.56
C ARG A 120 -2.39 -2.25 -4.33
N LEU A 121 -3.17 -2.33 -3.26
CA LEU A 121 -2.82 -3.03 -2.03
C LEU A 121 -3.87 -4.07 -1.70
N ILE A 122 -3.39 -5.30 -1.46
CA ILE A 122 -4.22 -6.39 -0.94
C ILE A 122 -3.66 -6.82 0.42
N MET A 123 -4.51 -6.81 1.46
CA MET A 123 -4.16 -7.39 2.75
C MET A 123 -5.16 -8.48 3.10
N GLN A 124 -4.67 -9.63 3.59
CA GLN A 124 -5.47 -10.81 3.91
C GLN A 124 -5.26 -11.24 5.34
N ILE A 125 -6.33 -11.27 6.13
CA ILE A 125 -6.33 -11.72 7.52
C ILE A 125 -7.29 -12.91 7.64
N PRO A 126 -6.79 -14.15 7.78
CA PRO A 126 -7.60 -15.28 8.14
C PRO A 126 -8.04 -15.15 9.61
N CYS A 127 -9.32 -15.42 9.91
CA CYS A 127 -9.84 -15.38 11.26
C CYS A 127 -10.92 -16.47 11.43
N ALA A 128 -10.67 -17.43 12.27
CA ALA A 128 -11.52 -18.61 12.44
C ALA A 128 -11.78 -19.31 11.08
N ASN A 129 -13.04 -19.37 10.65
CA ASN A 129 -13.44 -20.01 9.39
C ASN A 129 -13.63 -19.00 8.25
N GLU A 130 -13.21 -17.78 8.43
CA GLU A 130 -13.35 -16.70 7.43
C GLU A 130 -11.99 -16.11 7.07
N THR A 131 -11.90 -15.53 5.88
CA THR A 131 -10.77 -14.71 5.46
C THR A 131 -11.28 -13.33 5.08
N TYR A 132 -10.73 -12.33 5.77
CA TYR A 132 -10.99 -10.90 5.51
C TYR A 132 -9.94 -10.39 4.56
N VAL A 133 -10.38 -9.87 3.43
CA VAL A 133 -9.50 -9.33 2.39
C VAL A 133 -9.88 -7.90 2.11
N ILE A 134 -8.97 -6.97 2.33
CA ILE A 134 -9.09 -5.63 1.76
C ILE A 134 -8.33 -5.59 0.43
N ASP A 135 -8.96 -5.03 -0.60
CA ASP A 135 -8.41 -4.91 -1.95
C ASP A 135 -8.72 -3.50 -2.46
N MET A 136 -7.71 -2.67 -2.52
CA MET A 136 -7.83 -1.25 -2.84
C MET A 136 -6.95 -0.88 -4.02
N GLU A 137 -7.52 -0.22 -5.01
CA GLU A 137 -6.79 0.52 -6.03
C GLU A 137 -6.69 2.00 -5.64
N ARG A 138 -5.50 2.61 -5.79
CA ARG A 138 -5.22 3.99 -5.35
C ARG A 138 -6.22 4.98 -5.90
N ALA A 139 -6.37 5.03 -7.22
CA ALA A 139 -7.26 5.98 -7.88
C ALA A 139 -8.73 5.81 -7.44
N GLU A 140 -9.16 4.55 -7.22
CA GLU A 140 -10.51 4.26 -6.74
C GLU A 140 -10.71 4.70 -5.28
N LEU A 141 -9.69 4.47 -4.44
CA LEU A 141 -9.71 4.86 -3.04
C LEU A 141 -9.69 6.38 -2.87
N GLU A 142 -8.80 7.09 -3.57
CA GLU A 142 -8.72 8.56 -3.56
C GLU A 142 -10.04 9.19 -4.05
N ASN A 143 -10.62 8.64 -5.12
CA ASN A 143 -11.93 9.09 -5.61
C ASN A 143 -13.06 8.80 -4.59
N PHE A 144 -13.02 7.68 -3.88
CA PHE A 144 -14.02 7.36 -2.85
C PHE A 144 -13.89 8.26 -1.63
N LEU A 145 -12.67 8.51 -1.16
CA LEU A 145 -12.40 9.36 -0.02
C LEU A 145 -12.54 10.86 -0.34
N GLN A 146 -12.43 11.24 -1.62
CA GLN A 146 -12.27 12.62 -2.08
C GLN A 146 -11.06 13.32 -1.44
N MET A 147 -9.95 12.57 -1.30
CA MET A 147 -8.72 13.01 -0.62
C MET A 147 -7.51 12.40 -1.32
N ASP A 148 -6.40 13.15 -1.33
CA ASP A 148 -5.08 12.62 -1.67
C ASP A 148 -4.55 11.79 -0.48
N LEU A 149 -4.06 10.58 -0.76
CA LEU A 149 -3.62 9.66 0.29
C LEU A 149 -2.31 10.08 0.95
N GLU A 150 -1.42 10.76 0.22
CA GLU A 150 -0.14 11.21 0.77
C GLU A 150 -0.37 12.37 1.74
N GLU A 151 -1.21 13.34 1.33
CA GLU A 151 -1.63 14.45 2.19
C GLU A 151 -2.35 13.94 3.44
N LEU A 152 -3.27 12.99 3.26
CA LEU A 152 -4.06 12.40 4.35
C LEU A 152 -3.20 11.79 5.45
N VAL A 153 -2.13 11.05 5.11
CA VAL A 153 -1.30 10.37 6.12
C VAL A 153 -0.27 11.27 6.78
N ILE A 154 0.05 12.42 6.18
CA ILE A 154 0.97 13.41 6.72
C ILE A 154 0.25 14.33 7.72
N ASP A 155 -0.97 14.73 7.41
CA ASP A 155 -1.77 15.61 8.24
C ASP A 155 -2.53 14.82 9.33
N LYS A 156 -2.15 15.04 10.58
CA LYS A 156 -2.74 14.33 11.73
C LYS A 156 -4.21 14.67 11.98
N GLU A 157 -4.63 15.89 11.66
CA GLU A 157 -6.03 16.34 11.85
C GLU A 157 -6.90 15.75 10.75
N MET A 158 -6.45 15.83 9.49
CA MET A 158 -7.12 15.14 8.38
C MET A 158 -7.26 13.63 8.66
N TRP A 159 -6.18 12.99 9.11
CA TRP A 159 -6.20 11.57 9.45
C TRP A 159 -7.22 11.24 10.52
N ARG A 160 -7.24 12.01 11.64
CA ARG A 160 -8.12 11.74 12.77
C ARG A 160 -9.58 12.05 12.45
N ASP A 161 -9.85 13.24 11.91
CA ASP A 161 -11.21 13.77 11.81
C ASP A 161 -11.88 13.41 10.48
N ASN A 162 -11.18 13.57 9.37
CA ASN A 162 -11.77 13.34 8.04
C ASN A 162 -11.71 11.87 7.63
N PHE A 163 -10.72 11.10 8.10
CA PHE A 163 -10.62 9.70 7.74
C PHE A 163 -11.08 8.77 8.87
N VAL A 164 -10.40 8.76 10.02
CA VAL A 164 -10.71 7.81 11.11
C VAL A 164 -12.09 8.08 11.70
N GLY A 165 -12.42 9.32 12.00
CA GLY A 165 -13.75 9.70 12.48
C GLY A 165 -14.84 9.28 11.51
N ARG A 166 -14.65 9.54 10.22
CA ARG A 166 -15.68 9.35 9.19
C ARG A 166 -15.78 7.91 8.68
N TYR A 167 -14.67 7.22 8.39
CA TYR A 167 -14.71 5.91 7.71
C TYR A 167 -14.43 4.72 8.63
N VAL A 168 -13.96 4.97 9.86
CA VAL A 168 -13.70 3.89 10.82
C VAL A 168 -14.74 3.86 11.93
N PHE A 169 -15.25 5.03 12.37
CA PHE A 169 -16.18 5.12 13.50
C PHE A 169 -17.59 5.54 13.16
N ASP A 170 -17.83 6.31 12.10
CA ASP A 170 -19.18 6.60 11.62
C ASP A 170 -19.79 5.36 10.95
N PRO A 171 -20.95 4.86 11.41
CA PRO A 171 -21.48 3.58 10.96
C PRO A 171 -21.81 3.54 9.47
N GLU A 172 -22.41 4.60 8.92
CA GLU A 172 -22.87 4.64 7.52
C GLU A 172 -21.70 4.64 6.55
N ASN A 173 -20.75 5.54 6.76
CA ASN A 173 -19.54 5.63 5.93
C ASN A 173 -18.63 4.39 6.10
N HIS A 174 -18.62 3.79 7.30
CA HIS A 174 -17.91 2.53 7.55
C HIS A 174 -18.48 1.38 6.72
N GLU A 175 -19.80 1.21 6.72
CA GLU A 175 -20.46 0.16 5.93
C GLU A 175 -20.22 0.34 4.43
N ASP A 176 -20.25 1.58 3.93
CA ASP A 176 -19.96 1.89 2.54
C ASP A 176 -18.51 1.55 2.16
N PHE A 177 -17.55 1.88 3.02
CA PHE A 177 -16.15 1.50 2.83
C PHE A 177 -15.99 -0.02 2.81
N VAL A 178 -16.58 -0.72 3.78
CA VAL A 178 -16.53 -2.19 3.87
C VAL A 178 -17.13 -2.83 2.63
N ARG A 179 -18.30 -2.41 2.21
CA ARG A 179 -19.00 -2.94 1.02
C ARG A 179 -18.16 -2.78 -0.25
N LYS A 180 -17.41 -1.70 -0.34
CA LYS A 180 -16.62 -1.39 -1.52
C LYS A 180 -15.27 -2.12 -1.58
N PHE A 181 -14.55 -2.16 -0.47
CA PHE A 181 -13.15 -2.59 -0.47
C PHE A 181 -12.86 -3.87 0.31
N ILE A 182 -13.80 -4.37 1.13
CA ILE A 182 -13.58 -5.56 1.93
C ILE A 182 -14.44 -6.73 1.44
N LYS A 183 -13.79 -7.87 1.27
CA LYS A 183 -14.42 -9.14 0.94
C LYS A 183 -14.20 -10.11 2.09
N ILE A 184 -15.26 -10.83 2.45
CA ILE A 184 -15.21 -11.90 3.47
C ILE A 184 -15.56 -13.19 2.75
N SER A 185 -14.67 -14.16 2.81
CA SER A 185 -14.88 -15.50 2.23
C SER A 185 -14.74 -16.56 3.28
N GLN A 186 -15.44 -17.67 3.12
CA GLN A 186 -15.24 -18.87 3.95
C GLN A 186 -13.84 -19.43 3.68
N ALA A 187 -13.13 -19.85 4.72
CA ALA A 187 -11.75 -20.33 4.68
C ALA A 187 -11.67 -21.83 4.36
#